data_b9a573f769b54e49d151f3298ecb6f5d
#
_entry.id   b9a573f769b54e49d151f3298ecb6f5d
#
_cell.length_a   1.000
_cell.length_b   1.000
_cell.length_c   1.000
_cell.angle_alpha   90.00
_cell.angle_beta   90.00
_cell.angle_gamma   90.00
#
_symmetry.space_group_name_H-M   'P 1'
#
loop_
_entity.id
_entity.type
_entity.pdbx_description
1 polymer ?
#
loop_
_entity_poly.entity_id
_entity_poly.type
_entity_poly.pdbx_seq_one_letter_code
_entity_poly.pdbx_strand_id
1 'polypeptide(L)'
;MLCKGKTQFIFIAAAVFIILYTFIAAIRLKQEVHFIPLWTTDVNLPEKDSADNNTDEVIEKIEEKDFSGKEPFLFVLKNNTSGILNNMHNTVRGRFGFFSEDGTILRTEIFKDRISASASAWVRYAGKAETSNIYSPEGKLLFTVNRAGYTHIEEDRIYLFEPGGSTVCKYGNGKEPIWRFSHTAAITAFNSSASGTIIGYSDGKLVCIDHSGNTVFSFYPGGSNFQIITGAAISDDGKTAVCICGLERQRVVLINISGTHYKIIHHEYLQKDSHKRSFAEFDKKGRFAVFESGDGIGIIDCIKLKIFFINEYGKIIGIGSHPEKDFLTILFQEENICTLAAIRPPDYVIGKTKFNAKSAFLIQDKDRIYLGADTKITAFEIRGLK
;
A
#
# COMPACT_ATOMS: atom_id res chain seq x y z
N MET A 1 -8.82 65.99 -37.48
CA MET A 1 -8.55 64.56 -37.79
C MET A 1 -7.75 63.83 -36.71
N LEU A 2 -7.16 64.48 -35.74
CA LEU A 2 -6.27 63.89 -34.70
C LEU A 2 -6.98 63.23 -33.51
N CYS A 3 -8.26 63.41 -33.31
CA CYS A 3 -8.99 62.82 -32.17
C CYS A 3 -9.44 61.36 -32.40
N LYS A 4 -9.69 60.92 -33.64
CA LYS A 4 -10.15 59.54 -33.94
C LYS A 4 -9.08 58.50 -33.72
N GLY A 5 -7.80 58.82 -33.94
CA GLY A 5 -6.70 57.89 -33.75
C GLY A 5 -6.38 57.55 -32.29
N LYS A 6 -6.53 58.54 -31.39
CA LYS A 6 -6.30 58.31 -29.96
C LYS A 6 -7.35 57.41 -29.34
N THR A 7 -8.63 57.55 -29.74
CA THR A 7 -9.72 56.73 -29.24
C THR A 7 -9.60 55.27 -29.73
N GLN A 8 -9.20 55.06 -30.99
CA GLN A 8 -8.95 53.69 -31.51
C GLN A 8 -7.77 53.01 -30.81
N PHE A 9 -6.71 53.77 -30.51
CA PHE A 9 -5.55 53.23 -29.80
C PHE A 9 -5.90 52.81 -28.36
N ILE A 10 -6.75 53.59 -27.66
CA ILE A 10 -7.25 53.22 -26.30
C ILE A 10 -8.10 51.95 -26.35
N PHE A 11 -8.97 51.80 -27.35
CA PHE A 11 -9.77 50.57 -27.51
C PHE A 11 -8.95 49.34 -27.81
N ILE A 12 -7.92 49.47 -28.65
CA ILE A 12 -6.99 48.36 -28.97
C ILE A 12 -6.17 47.99 -27.72
N ALA A 13 -5.66 48.98 -26.98
CA ALA A 13 -4.89 48.73 -25.74
C ALA A 13 -5.78 48.08 -24.67
N ALA A 14 -7.04 48.51 -24.51
CA ALA A 14 -8.00 47.89 -23.60
C ALA A 14 -8.35 46.45 -24.02
N ALA A 15 -8.54 46.18 -25.31
CA ALA A 15 -8.78 44.83 -25.81
C ALA A 15 -7.59 43.91 -25.59
N VAL A 16 -6.38 44.38 -25.86
CA VAL A 16 -5.15 43.62 -25.59
C VAL A 16 -4.95 43.36 -24.08
N PHE A 17 -5.28 44.36 -23.25
CA PHE A 17 -5.23 44.19 -21.81
C PHE A 17 -6.25 43.18 -21.30
N ILE A 18 -7.48 43.19 -21.83
CA ILE A 18 -8.54 42.24 -21.48
C ILE A 18 -8.13 40.81 -21.92
N ILE A 19 -7.56 40.67 -23.14
CA ILE A 19 -7.04 39.38 -23.64
C ILE A 19 -5.89 38.88 -22.76
N LEU A 20 -4.91 39.73 -22.45
CA LEU A 20 -3.81 39.41 -21.54
C LEU A 20 -4.32 39.08 -20.13
N TYR A 21 -5.27 39.85 -19.61
CA TYR A 21 -5.90 39.61 -18.33
C TYR A 21 -6.67 38.29 -18.30
N THR A 22 -7.44 37.97 -19.34
CA THR A 22 -8.12 36.67 -19.44
C THR A 22 -7.14 35.52 -19.56
N PHE A 23 -6.02 35.68 -20.27
CA PHE A 23 -4.96 34.67 -20.31
C PHE A 23 -4.20 34.49 -18.98
N ILE A 24 -3.95 35.57 -18.26
CA ILE A 24 -3.26 35.57 -16.96
C ILE A 24 -4.24 35.21 -15.85
N ALA A 25 -5.46 35.69 -15.87
CA ALA A 25 -6.51 35.38 -14.89
C ALA A 25 -7.20 34.03 -15.13
N ALA A 26 -7.02 33.43 -16.30
CA ALA A 26 -7.33 32.02 -16.55
C ALA A 26 -6.29 31.10 -15.89
N ILE A 27 -5.76 31.44 -14.72
CA ILE A 27 -5.20 30.48 -13.78
C ILE A 27 -6.34 29.50 -13.52
N ARG A 28 -6.23 28.30 -14.08
CA ARG A 28 -7.16 27.22 -13.79
C ARG A 28 -7.32 27.18 -12.29
N LEU A 29 -8.51 27.47 -11.79
CA LEU A 29 -8.85 27.29 -10.39
C LEU A 29 -8.35 25.89 -10.03
N LYS A 30 -7.46 25.82 -9.04
CA LYS A 30 -6.92 24.56 -8.56
C LYS A 30 -8.11 23.70 -8.19
N GLN A 31 -8.31 22.60 -8.92
CA GLN A 31 -9.38 21.68 -8.57
C GLN A 31 -9.02 21.10 -7.21
N GLU A 32 -9.84 21.38 -6.23
CA GLU A 32 -9.73 20.80 -4.90
C GLU A 32 -10.68 19.62 -4.80
N VAL A 33 -10.23 18.62 -4.10
CA VAL A 33 -11.00 17.42 -3.79
C VAL A 33 -11.38 17.46 -2.31
N HIS A 34 -12.64 17.16 -2.05
CA HIS A 34 -13.17 17.09 -0.70
C HIS A 34 -13.50 15.64 -0.35
N PHE A 35 -13.08 15.20 0.84
CA PHE A 35 -13.46 13.93 1.42
C PHE A 35 -14.73 14.13 2.26
N ILE A 36 -15.86 13.69 1.72
CA ILE A 36 -17.16 13.84 2.37
C ILE A 36 -17.50 12.57 3.11
N PRO A 37 -17.62 12.59 4.46
CA PRO A 37 -17.95 11.40 5.21
C PRO A 37 -19.38 10.94 4.89
N LEU A 38 -19.54 9.65 4.65
CA LEU A 38 -20.82 8.99 4.40
C LEU A 38 -21.35 8.33 5.67
N TRP A 39 -20.53 7.53 6.32
CA TRP A 39 -20.84 6.85 7.58
C TRP A 39 -19.55 6.58 8.37
N THR A 40 -19.74 6.32 9.66
CA THR A 40 -18.66 5.88 10.56
C THR A 40 -19.18 4.75 11.44
N THR A 41 -18.42 3.66 11.52
CA THR A 41 -18.72 2.49 12.36
C THR A 41 -17.58 2.29 13.37
N ASP A 42 -17.91 2.01 14.62
CA ASP A 42 -16.95 1.63 15.65
C ASP A 42 -16.81 0.10 15.65
N VAL A 43 -15.57 -0.37 15.59
CA VAL A 43 -15.24 -1.81 15.64
C VAL A 43 -14.92 -2.31 17.04
N ASN A 44 -15.12 -1.49 18.07
CA ASN A 44 -15.05 -1.93 19.44
C ASN A 44 -16.23 -2.82 19.73
N LEU A 45 -15.97 -4.09 20.09
CA LEU A 45 -16.95 -4.89 20.77
C LEU A 45 -17.14 -4.32 22.18
N PRO A 46 -18.37 -4.26 22.72
CA PRO A 46 -18.55 -3.94 24.13
C PRO A 46 -17.73 -4.93 24.97
N GLU A 47 -16.83 -4.43 25.79
CA GLU A 47 -16.19 -5.24 26.81
C GLU A 47 -17.33 -5.76 27.71
N LYS A 48 -17.61 -7.06 27.66
CA LYS A 48 -18.34 -7.69 28.74
C LYS A 48 -17.45 -7.62 29.97
N ASP A 49 -17.90 -6.94 31.00
CA ASP A 49 -17.30 -6.97 32.34
C ASP A 49 -17.19 -8.43 32.79
N SER A 50 -16.09 -9.08 32.44
CA SER A 50 -15.74 -10.41 32.93
C SER A 50 -14.76 -10.25 34.08
N ALA A 51 -15.34 -10.07 35.27
CA ALA A 51 -14.67 -10.37 36.53
C ALA A 51 -14.56 -11.90 36.68
N ASP A 52 -13.84 -12.58 35.79
CA ASP A 52 -13.48 -13.98 35.98
C ASP A 52 -12.11 -14.24 35.36
N ASN A 53 -11.12 -14.21 36.26
CA ASN A 53 -9.73 -14.54 36.03
C ASN A 53 -9.50 -16.05 36.02
N ASN A 54 -10.02 -16.78 35.05
CA ASN A 54 -9.55 -18.14 34.75
C ASN A 54 -10.26 -18.66 33.50
N THR A 55 -9.61 -18.57 32.37
CA THR A 55 -9.58 -19.61 31.34
C THR A 55 -8.86 -19.09 30.09
N ASP A 56 -7.87 -19.83 29.64
CA ASP A 56 -7.05 -19.61 28.43
C ASP A 56 -7.78 -19.86 27.11
N GLU A 57 -9.11 -19.81 27.08
CA GLU A 57 -9.94 -19.96 25.88
C GLU A 57 -11.19 -19.09 25.93
N VAL A 58 -11.03 -17.79 25.77
CA VAL A 58 -12.19 -16.97 25.37
C VAL A 58 -12.09 -16.72 23.88
N ILE A 59 -12.51 -17.70 23.12
CA ILE A 59 -13.04 -17.48 21.76
C ILE A 59 -14.42 -16.87 21.97
N GLU A 60 -14.50 -15.54 22.08
CA GLU A 60 -15.79 -14.85 22.03
C GLU A 60 -16.45 -15.21 20.70
N LYS A 61 -17.55 -15.95 20.79
CA LYS A 61 -18.45 -16.21 19.67
C LYS A 61 -18.96 -14.86 19.14
N ILE A 62 -18.37 -14.42 18.04
CA ILE A 62 -18.85 -13.28 17.29
C ILE A 62 -20.11 -13.74 16.56
N GLU A 63 -21.15 -12.92 16.58
CA GLU A 63 -22.33 -13.12 15.74
C GLU A 63 -21.86 -13.19 14.29
N GLU A 64 -21.88 -14.39 13.72
CA GLU A 64 -21.64 -14.61 12.30
C GLU A 64 -22.81 -13.96 11.55
N LYS A 65 -22.57 -12.80 10.97
CA LYS A 65 -23.53 -12.19 10.04
C LYS A 65 -23.38 -12.84 8.69
N ASP A 66 -24.48 -12.91 7.98
CA ASP A 66 -24.53 -13.47 6.64
C ASP A 66 -23.66 -12.66 5.67
N PHE A 67 -22.69 -13.33 5.05
CA PHE A 67 -21.83 -12.80 3.99
C PHE A 67 -22.49 -12.87 2.60
N SER A 68 -23.68 -13.50 2.49
CA SER A 68 -24.35 -13.74 1.20
C SER A 68 -24.57 -12.46 0.42
N GLY A 69 -24.02 -12.40 -0.80
CA GLY A 69 -24.19 -11.28 -1.72
C GLY A 69 -23.46 -9.99 -1.35
N LYS A 70 -22.56 -10.03 -0.36
CA LYS A 70 -21.75 -8.88 0.07
C LYS A 70 -20.30 -9.13 -0.24
N GLU A 71 -19.65 -8.19 -0.92
CA GLU A 71 -18.18 -8.17 -1.05
C GLU A 71 -17.56 -7.66 0.25
N PRO A 72 -16.76 -8.47 0.95
CA PRO A 72 -16.18 -8.07 2.22
C PRO A 72 -14.93 -7.19 2.00
N PHE A 73 -14.84 -6.10 2.74
CA PHE A 73 -13.63 -5.31 2.91
C PHE A 73 -12.91 -5.71 4.18
N LEU A 74 -11.60 -5.92 4.09
CA LEU A 74 -10.76 -6.26 5.24
C LEU A 74 -10.38 -5.02 6.03
N PHE A 75 -10.41 -5.10 7.35
CA PHE A 75 -9.72 -4.16 8.22
C PHE A 75 -8.73 -4.87 9.15
N VAL A 76 -7.58 -4.23 9.40
CA VAL A 76 -6.59 -4.66 10.39
C VAL A 76 -6.13 -3.44 11.16
N LEU A 77 -6.47 -3.37 12.45
CA LEU A 77 -6.13 -2.28 13.34
C LEU A 77 -5.28 -2.80 14.50
N LYS A 78 -4.07 -2.28 14.63
CA LYS A 78 -3.08 -2.72 15.62
C LYS A 78 -3.05 -1.75 16.80
N ASN A 79 -3.28 -2.23 18.01
CA ASN A 79 -3.08 -1.44 19.22
C ASN A 79 -1.61 -1.52 19.62
N ASN A 80 -0.82 -0.54 19.24
CA ASN A 80 0.52 -0.38 19.79
C ASN A 80 0.41 0.18 21.21
N THR A 81 0.20 -0.67 22.20
CA THR A 81 0.43 -0.30 23.59
C THR A 81 1.94 -0.25 23.83
N SER A 82 2.54 0.90 23.56
CA SER A 82 3.88 1.21 24.09
C SER A 82 3.76 1.43 25.59
N GLY A 83 3.64 0.36 26.35
CA GLY A 83 3.82 0.37 27.79
C GLY A 83 5.33 0.34 28.07
N ILE A 84 5.84 1.41 28.66
CA ILE A 84 7.14 1.45 29.32
C ILE A 84 7.07 0.50 30.49
N LEU A 85 7.43 -0.76 30.27
CA LEU A 85 7.88 -1.69 31.31
C LEU A 85 8.55 -2.90 30.65
N ASN A 86 9.81 -3.08 31.00
CA ASN A 86 10.68 -4.21 30.71
C ASN A 86 9.97 -5.55 30.93
N ASN A 87 9.48 -6.18 29.85
CA ASN A 87 9.34 -7.63 29.80
C ASN A 87 9.31 -8.12 28.37
N MET A 88 10.02 -9.18 28.08
CA MET A 88 10.42 -9.78 26.80
C MET A 88 9.27 -10.33 25.90
N HIS A 89 8.04 -9.86 26.03
CA HIS A 89 6.92 -10.27 25.19
C HIS A 89 6.08 -9.05 24.81
N ASN A 90 6.53 -8.27 23.82
CA ASN A 90 5.67 -7.32 23.14
C ASN A 90 4.65 -8.09 22.29
N THR A 91 3.56 -8.51 22.89
CA THR A 91 2.41 -9.04 22.17
C THR A 91 1.69 -7.87 21.51
N VAL A 92 1.75 -7.82 20.19
CA VAL A 92 0.97 -6.87 19.39
C VAL A 92 -0.49 -7.29 19.51
N ARG A 93 -1.28 -6.57 20.28
CA ARG A 93 -2.73 -6.75 20.30
C ARG A 93 -3.33 -5.92 19.19
N GLY A 94 -4.33 -6.47 18.52
CA GLY A 94 -5.05 -5.73 17.49
C GLY A 94 -6.41 -6.36 17.23
N ARG A 95 -7.14 -5.73 16.33
CA ARG A 95 -8.42 -6.24 15.81
C ARG A 95 -8.31 -6.38 14.31
N PHE A 96 -8.89 -7.42 13.77
CA PHE A 96 -9.12 -7.57 12.34
C PHE A 96 -10.54 -8.06 12.10
N GLY A 97 -11.01 -7.88 10.92
CA GLY A 97 -12.31 -8.38 10.53
C GLY A 97 -12.72 -7.89 9.15
N PHE A 98 -13.98 -8.07 8.89
CA PHE A 98 -14.57 -7.78 7.60
C PHE A 98 -15.81 -6.91 7.77
N PHE A 99 -16.01 -5.99 6.85
CA PHE A 99 -17.17 -5.11 6.81
C PHE A 99 -17.69 -5.00 5.37
N SER A 100 -18.94 -4.62 5.21
CA SER A 100 -19.59 -4.41 3.92
C SER A 100 -19.59 -2.93 3.53
N GLU A 101 -19.92 -2.65 2.30
CA GLU A 101 -19.95 -1.29 1.71
C GLU A 101 -20.79 -0.29 2.51
N ASP A 102 -21.86 -0.77 3.19
CA ASP A 102 -22.76 0.00 4.02
C ASP A 102 -22.25 0.24 5.46
N GLY A 103 -21.04 -0.27 5.78
CA GLY A 103 -20.44 -0.14 7.11
C GLY A 103 -20.89 -1.20 8.13
N THR A 104 -21.66 -2.19 7.71
CA THR A 104 -22.02 -3.31 8.58
C THR A 104 -20.80 -4.17 8.86
N ILE A 105 -20.48 -4.39 10.13
CA ILE A 105 -19.42 -5.32 10.52
C ILE A 105 -19.92 -6.75 10.32
N LEU A 106 -19.26 -7.49 9.43
CA LEU A 106 -19.56 -8.88 9.10
C LEU A 106 -18.88 -9.83 10.08
N ARG A 107 -17.65 -9.54 10.43
CA ARG A 107 -16.84 -10.30 11.38
C ARG A 107 -15.79 -9.39 12.02
N THR A 108 -15.48 -9.62 13.28
CA THR A 108 -14.37 -9.00 13.98
C THR A 108 -13.74 -9.97 14.96
N GLU A 109 -12.42 -9.97 15.04
CA GLU A 109 -11.65 -10.80 15.96
C GLU A 109 -10.51 -10.01 16.59
N ILE A 110 -10.17 -10.38 17.83
CA ILE A 110 -8.97 -9.88 18.51
C ILE A 110 -7.82 -10.83 18.24
N PHE A 111 -6.67 -10.31 17.91
CA PHE A 111 -5.45 -11.10 17.77
C PHE A 111 -4.38 -10.60 18.75
N LYS A 112 -3.67 -11.56 19.35
CA LYS A 112 -2.54 -11.31 20.26
C LYS A 112 -1.19 -11.63 19.61
N ASP A 113 -1.24 -12.33 18.49
CA ASP A 113 -0.10 -12.84 17.75
C ASP A 113 0.12 -12.07 16.43
N ARG A 114 0.63 -12.77 15.43
CA ARG A 114 0.78 -12.24 14.08
C ARG A 114 -0.43 -12.63 13.24
N ILE A 115 -0.80 -11.72 12.36
CA ILE A 115 -1.85 -11.94 11.37
C ILE A 115 -1.36 -11.53 9.99
N SER A 116 -1.75 -12.31 9.00
CA SER A 116 -1.76 -11.89 7.61
C SER A 116 -3.14 -12.14 7.04
N ALA A 117 -3.71 -11.14 6.38
CA ALA A 117 -5.08 -11.22 5.89
C ALA A 117 -5.24 -10.37 4.63
N SER A 118 -6.20 -10.79 3.79
CA SER A 118 -6.70 -10.08 2.63
C SER A 118 -8.22 -10.14 2.60
N ALA A 119 -8.85 -9.59 1.58
CA ALA A 119 -10.30 -9.72 1.39
C ALA A 119 -10.74 -11.18 1.11
N SER A 120 -9.83 -12.06 0.69
CA SER A 120 -10.11 -13.45 0.29
C SER A 120 -9.78 -14.49 1.35
N ALA A 121 -8.81 -14.22 2.22
CA ALA A 121 -8.32 -15.19 3.20
C ALA A 121 -7.58 -14.52 4.37
N TRP A 122 -7.45 -15.26 5.46
CA TRP A 122 -6.67 -14.84 6.60
C TRP A 122 -5.99 -16.01 7.32
N VAL A 123 -4.92 -15.69 8.04
CA VAL A 123 -4.15 -16.61 8.87
C VAL A 123 -3.66 -15.91 10.11
N ARG A 124 -3.76 -16.61 11.25
CA ARG A 124 -3.11 -16.22 12.51
C ARG A 124 -2.02 -17.23 12.82
N TYR A 125 -0.88 -16.77 13.28
CA TYR A 125 0.23 -17.65 13.61
C TYR A 125 1.08 -17.09 14.75
N ALA A 126 1.53 -17.98 15.62
CA ALA A 126 2.53 -17.67 16.65
C ALA A 126 3.92 -17.53 16.01
N GLY A 127 4.83 -16.86 16.69
CA GLY A 127 6.17 -16.55 16.16
C GLY A 127 7.03 -17.77 15.78
N LYS A 128 6.66 -18.98 16.24
CA LYS A 128 7.32 -20.27 15.93
C LYS A 128 6.32 -21.30 15.42
N ALA A 129 5.34 -20.88 14.63
CA ALA A 129 4.34 -21.79 14.10
C ALA A 129 5.00 -22.82 13.16
N GLU A 130 4.80 -24.10 13.43
CA GLU A 130 5.19 -25.22 12.57
C GLU A 130 4.14 -25.48 11.48
N THR A 131 2.91 -25.03 11.73
CA THR A 131 1.79 -25.12 10.80
C THR A 131 1.01 -23.81 10.75
N SER A 132 0.36 -23.54 9.64
CA SER A 132 -0.50 -22.39 9.45
C SER A 132 -1.84 -22.80 8.87
N ASN A 133 -2.93 -22.50 9.57
CA ASN A 133 -4.30 -22.72 9.09
C ASN A 133 -4.79 -21.49 8.36
N ILE A 134 -5.19 -21.65 7.12
CA ILE A 134 -5.70 -20.59 6.24
C ILE A 134 -7.22 -20.65 6.25
N TYR A 135 -7.85 -19.53 6.52
CA TYR A 135 -9.32 -19.42 6.66
C TYR A 135 -9.89 -18.47 5.61
N SER A 136 -11.13 -18.72 5.22
CA SER A 136 -11.93 -17.77 4.43
C SER A 136 -12.36 -16.57 5.30
N PRO A 137 -12.89 -15.49 4.72
CA PRO A 137 -13.45 -14.36 5.47
C PRO A 137 -14.50 -14.78 6.50
N GLU A 138 -15.33 -15.76 6.18
CA GLU A 138 -16.36 -16.33 7.05
C GLU A 138 -15.78 -17.20 8.18
N GLY A 139 -14.48 -17.49 8.15
CA GLY A 139 -13.81 -18.32 9.17
C GLY A 139 -13.82 -19.82 8.87
N LYS A 140 -14.20 -20.23 7.67
CA LYS A 140 -14.10 -21.62 7.24
C LYS A 140 -12.66 -21.97 6.92
N LEU A 141 -12.14 -23.09 7.45
CA LEU A 141 -10.82 -23.59 7.12
C LEU A 141 -10.75 -23.94 5.63
N LEU A 142 -9.86 -23.29 4.91
CA LEU A 142 -9.59 -23.56 3.49
C LEU A 142 -8.58 -24.72 3.37
N PHE A 143 -7.41 -24.57 3.98
CA PHE A 143 -6.39 -25.61 4.04
C PHE A 143 -5.33 -25.28 5.11
N THR A 144 -4.45 -26.26 5.37
CA THR A 144 -3.36 -26.14 6.33
C THR A 144 -2.02 -26.26 5.61
N VAL A 145 -1.13 -25.31 5.87
CA VAL A 145 0.28 -25.37 5.46
C VAL A 145 1.07 -26.05 6.58
N ASN A 146 1.58 -27.27 6.32
CA ASN A 146 2.35 -28.07 7.26
C ASN A 146 3.86 -27.80 7.10
N ARG A 147 4.27 -26.55 7.27
CA ARG A 147 5.67 -26.14 7.17
C ARG A 147 5.91 -24.91 8.06
N ALA A 148 7.04 -24.94 8.76
CA ALA A 148 7.43 -23.84 9.61
C ALA A 148 7.72 -22.56 8.80
N GLY A 149 7.29 -21.43 9.31
CA GLY A 149 7.51 -20.14 8.70
C GLY A 149 6.45 -19.10 9.06
N TYR A 150 6.52 -17.95 8.41
CA TYR A 150 5.43 -17.00 8.50
C TYR A 150 4.70 -16.89 7.16
N THR A 151 3.37 -16.91 7.24
CA THR A 151 2.52 -16.84 6.07
C THR A 151 2.19 -15.38 5.76
N HIS A 152 2.30 -15.00 4.49
CA HIS A 152 1.91 -13.71 3.96
C HIS A 152 0.81 -13.91 2.92
N ILE A 153 -0.28 -13.19 3.08
CA ILE A 153 -1.41 -13.20 2.14
C ILE A 153 -1.50 -11.83 1.50
N GLU A 154 -1.54 -11.80 0.18
CA GLU A 154 -1.68 -10.60 -0.62
C GLU A 154 -2.75 -10.86 -1.71
N GLU A 155 -3.89 -10.20 -1.58
CA GLU A 155 -5.11 -10.51 -2.33
C GLU A 155 -5.53 -11.99 -2.19
N ASP A 156 -5.47 -12.78 -3.27
CA ASP A 156 -5.74 -14.22 -3.30
C ASP A 156 -4.47 -15.08 -3.27
N ARG A 157 -3.30 -14.46 -3.16
CA ARG A 157 -1.99 -15.11 -3.23
C ARG A 157 -1.43 -15.38 -1.83
N ILE A 158 -1.04 -16.61 -1.60
CA ILE A 158 -0.56 -17.08 -0.29
C ILE A 158 0.90 -17.48 -0.41
N TYR A 159 1.73 -16.88 0.42
CA TYR A 159 3.17 -17.11 0.48
C TYR A 159 3.58 -17.56 1.87
N LEU A 160 4.58 -18.43 1.95
CA LEU A 160 5.25 -18.81 3.18
C LEU A 160 6.73 -18.43 3.09
N PHE A 161 7.19 -17.65 4.03
CA PHE A 161 8.60 -17.35 4.22
C PHE A 161 9.18 -18.35 5.23
N GLU A 162 10.10 -19.18 4.79
CA GLU A 162 10.71 -20.19 5.64
C GLU A 162 11.67 -19.58 6.67
N PRO A 163 11.94 -20.28 7.80
CA PRO A 163 12.95 -19.86 8.75
C PRO A 163 14.31 -19.63 8.07
N GLY A 164 15.05 -18.63 8.54
CA GLY A 164 16.29 -18.19 7.89
C GLY A 164 16.10 -17.01 6.93
N GLY A 165 14.85 -16.72 6.50
CA GLY A 165 14.50 -15.50 5.78
C GLY A 165 15.05 -15.38 4.36
N SER A 166 15.53 -16.49 3.77
CA SER A 166 16.10 -16.51 2.41
C SER A 166 15.28 -17.30 1.40
N THR A 167 14.22 -17.95 1.87
CA THR A 167 13.36 -18.82 1.07
C THR A 167 11.91 -18.37 1.17
N VAL A 168 11.22 -18.35 0.04
CA VAL A 168 9.78 -18.13 -0.06
C VAL A 168 9.14 -19.21 -0.92
N CYS A 169 7.96 -19.66 -0.49
CA CYS A 169 7.10 -20.60 -1.20
C CYS A 169 5.79 -19.93 -1.55
N LYS A 170 5.23 -20.20 -2.72
CA LYS A 170 3.87 -19.83 -3.09
C LYS A 170 2.96 -21.05 -2.99
N TYR A 171 1.82 -20.86 -2.32
CA TYR A 171 0.80 -21.86 -2.19
C TYR A 171 -0.43 -21.53 -3.06
N GLY A 172 -1.09 -22.58 -3.55
CA GLY A 172 -2.46 -22.49 -4.07
C GLY A 172 -3.44 -23.00 -3.01
N ASN A 173 -4.51 -23.66 -3.46
CA ASN A 173 -5.51 -24.26 -2.57
C ASN A 173 -5.11 -25.66 -2.05
N GLY A 174 -3.84 -26.02 -2.11
CA GLY A 174 -3.30 -27.33 -1.76
C GLY A 174 -2.29 -27.28 -0.63
N LYS A 175 -1.94 -28.49 -0.13
CA LYS A 175 -0.96 -28.68 0.95
C LYS A 175 0.49 -28.44 0.50
N GLU A 176 0.78 -28.62 -0.79
CA GLU A 176 2.10 -28.44 -1.35
C GLU A 176 2.25 -27.08 -2.02
N PRO A 177 3.44 -26.50 -1.99
CA PRO A 177 3.69 -25.23 -2.68
C PRO A 177 3.62 -25.41 -4.21
N ILE A 178 3.07 -24.42 -4.90
CA ILE A 178 3.13 -24.31 -6.37
C ILE A 178 4.59 -24.21 -6.81
N TRP A 179 5.35 -23.38 -6.08
CA TRP A 179 6.79 -23.23 -6.28
C TRP A 179 7.49 -22.84 -4.98
N ARG A 180 8.78 -23.09 -4.95
CA ARG A 180 9.70 -22.72 -3.87
C ARG A 180 10.93 -22.06 -4.47
N PHE A 181 11.26 -20.86 -4.02
CA PHE A 181 12.45 -20.14 -4.45
C PHE A 181 13.36 -19.87 -3.24
N SER A 182 14.63 -20.19 -3.38
CA SER A 182 15.64 -20.05 -2.32
C SER A 182 16.87 -19.35 -2.85
N HIS A 183 17.45 -18.48 -2.02
CA HIS A 183 18.74 -17.83 -2.28
C HIS A 183 19.59 -17.86 -1.01
N THR A 184 20.88 -17.56 -1.13
CA THR A 184 21.80 -17.56 0.02
C THR A 184 21.68 -16.33 0.91
N ALA A 185 21.27 -15.20 0.32
CA ALA A 185 21.09 -13.94 1.04
C ALA A 185 19.64 -13.80 1.57
N ALA A 186 19.47 -12.99 2.60
CA ALA A 186 18.16 -12.74 3.19
C ALA A 186 17.27 -11.88 2.27
N ILE A 187 15.98 -12.17 2.27
CA ILE A 187 14.95 -11.39 1.56
C ILE A 187 14.75 -10.06 2.30
N THR A 188 14.96 -8.96 1.60
CA THR A 188 14.84 -7.60 2.13
C THR A 188 13.68 -6.82 1.51
N ALA A 189 13.25 -7.19 0.30
CA ALA A 189 12.09 -6.63 -0.37
C ALA A 189 11.23 -7.74 -0.98
N PHE A 190 9.93 -7.56 -0.98
CA PHE A 190 8.96 -8.50 -1.52
C PHE A 190 7.70 -7.77 -1.92
N ASN A 191 7.19 -8.08 -3.09
CA ASN A 191 5.89 -7.63 -3.57
C ASN A 191 5.35 -8.66 -4.56
N SER A 192 4.06 -8.79 -4.66
CA SER A 192 3.40 -9.64 -5.65
C SER A 192 2.23 -8.92 -6.32
N SER A 193 1.99 -9.25 -7.57
CA SER A 193 0.90 -8.69 -8.36
C SER A 193 0.14 -9.79 -9.10
N ALA A 194 -0.85 -9.40 -9.88
CA ALA A 194 -1.58 -10.33 -10.75
C ALA A 194 -0.70 -11.03 -11.79
N SER A 195 0.51 -10.54 -12.07
CA SER A 195 1.43 -11.10 -13.08
C SER A 195 2.55 -11.96 -12.51
N GLY A 196 2.91 -11.79 -11.23
CA GLY A 196 4.03 -12.51 -10.65
C GLY A 196 4.51 -11.93 -9.33
N THR A 197 5.72 -12.32 -8.95
CA THR A 197 6.34 -11.97 -7.67
C THR A 197 7.72 -11.39 -7.90
N ILE A 198 8.03 -10.28 -7.23
CA ILE A 198 9.37 -9.70 -7.23
C ILE A 198 10.01 -9.79 -5.85
N ILE A 199 11.27 -10.22 -5.80
CA ILE A 199 12.00 -10.48 -4.57
C ILE A 199 13.34 -9.77 -4.62
N GLY A 200 13.62 -8.94 -3.64
CA GLY A 200 14.90 -8.30 -3.44
C GLY A 200 15.66 -8.90 -2.26
N TYR A 201 16.98 -9.00 -2.38
CA TYR A 201 17.85 -9.62 -1.41
C TYR A 201 18.88 -8.67 -0.83
N SER A 202 19.43 -9.04 0.33
CA SER A 202 20.44 -8.26 1.06
C SER A 202 21.79 -8.18 0.35
N ASP A 203 22.07 -9.07 -0.61
CA ASP A 203 23.25 -9.01 -1.47
C ASP A 203 23.05 -8.16 -2.73
N GLY A 204 21.88 -7.53 -2.87
CA GLY A 204 21.51 -6.68 -4.00
C GLY A 204 20.92 -7.42 -5.20
N LYS A 205 20.68 -8.74 -5.09
CA LYS A 205 20.01 -9.49 -6.14
C LYS A 205 18.52 -9.14 -6.20
N LEU A 206 18.03 -8.92 -7.41
CA LEU A 206 16.60 -8.75 -7.71
C LEU A 206 16.15 -9.89 -8.60
N VAL A 207 15.05 -10.53 -8.23
CA VAL A 207 14.47 -11.68 -8.94
C VAL A 207 12.99 -11.43 -9.20
N CYS A 208 12.54 -11.71 -10.41
CA CYS A 208 11.12 -11.74 -10.76
C CYS A 208 10.74 -13.17 -11.16
N ILE A 209 9.64 -13.66 -10.62
CA ILE A 209 9.15 -15.03 -10.79
C ILE A 209 7.70 -14.96 -11.24
N ASP A 210 7.31 -15.70 -12.27
CA ASP A 210 5.93 -15.83 -12.71
C ASP A 210 5.08 -16.68 -11.75
N HIS A 211 3.80 -16.82 -12.03
CA HIS A 211 2.89 -17.60 -11.18
C HIS A 211 3.23 -19.10 -11.13
N SER A 212 3.90 -19.61 -12.15
CA SER A 212 4.28 -21.01 -12.27
C SER A 212 5.63 -21.33 -11.63
N GLY A 213 6.35 -20.30 -11.16
CA GLY A 213 7.66 -20.46 -10.54
C GLY A 213 8.85 -20.30 -11.50
N ASN A 214 8.61 -19.92 -12.75
CA ASN A 214 9.68 -19.66 -13.69
C ASN A 214 10.30 -18.29 -13.41
N THR A 215 11.63 -18.22 -13.45
CA THR A 215 12.34 -16.95 -13.32
C THR A 215 12.18 -16.14 -14.60
N VAL A 216 11.47 -14.99 -14.51
CA VAL A 216 11.33 -14.03 -15.59
C VAL A 216 12.64 -13.29 -15.82
N PHE A 217 13.23 -12.79 -14.73
CA PHE A 217 14.58 -12.23 -14.74
C PHE A 217 15.26 -12.36 -13.37
N SER A 218 16.58 -12.28 -13.38
CA SER A 218 17.41 -12.23 -12.18
C SER A 218 18.68 -11.46 -12.47
N PHE A 219 18.94 -10.38 -11.74
CA PHE A 219 20.16 -9.58 -11.91
C PHE A 219 20.47 -8.74 -10.67
N TYR A 220 21.61 -8.07 -10.69
CA TYR A 220 22.05 -7.13 -9.67
C TYR A 220 21.98 -5.72 -10.26
N PRO A 221 21.04 -4.84 -9.84
CA PRO A 221 20.95 -3.48 -10.31
C PRO A 221 22.25 -2.69 -10.10
N GLY A 222 22.96 -2.94 -9.01
CA GLY A 222 24.24 -2.28 -8.70
C GLY A 222 24.07 -0.80 -8.36
N GLY A 223 25.15 -0.03 -8.55
CA GLY A 223 25.13 1.45 -8.39
C GLY A 223 25.47 1.95 -6.99
N SER A 224 25.75 1.08 -6.03
CA SER A 224 26.19 1.39 -4.67
C SER A 224 27.29 0.42 -4.25
N ASN A 225 28.17 0.85 -3.34
CA ASN A 225 29.15 -0.04 -2.72
C ASN A 225 28.49 -1.08 -1.79
N PHE A 226 27.38 -0.71 -1.18
CA PHE A 226 26.56 -1.60 -0.35
C PHE A 226 25.30 -1.98 -1.12
N GLN A 227 25.42 -3.06 -1.87
CA GLN A 227 24.33 -3.57 -2.69
C GLN A 227 23.28 -4.22 -1.79
N ILE A 228 22.07 -3.69 -1.77
CA ILE A 228 20.91 -4.27 -1.12
C ILE A 228 19.67 -3.78 -1.86
N ILE A 229 18.63 -4.57 -1.91
CA ILE A 229 17.32 -4.13 -2.39
C ILE A 229 16.47 -3.77 -1.17
N THR A 230 16.15 -2.50 -0.99
CA THR A 230 15.36 -2.03 0.15
C THR A 230 13.86 -1.99 -0.12
N GLY A 231 13.47 -1.88 -1.39
CA GLY A 231 12.09 -1.89 -1.86
C GLY A 231 11.99 -2.42 -3.28
N ALA A 232 10.90 -3.08 -3.62
CA ALA A 232 10.61 -3.53 -4.97
C ALA A 232 9.12 -3.71 -5.18
N ALA A 233 8.63 -3.45 -6.40
CA ALA A 233 7.26 -3.72 -6.82
C ALA A 233 7.22 -4.11 -8.30
N ILE A 234 6.15 -4.83 -8.68
CA ILE A 234 5.85 -5.23 -10.05
C ILE A 234 4.41 -4.84 -10.39
N SER A 235 4.20 -4.30 -11.58
CA SER A 235 2.87 -3.90 -12.07
C SER A 235 1.96 -5.10 -12.31
N ASP A 236 0.65 -4.90 -12.23
CA ASP A 236 -0.33 -5.98 -12.43
C ASP A 236 -0.30 -6.59 -13.83
N ASP A 237 0.10 -5.82 -14.84
CA ASP A 237 0.28 -6.32 -16.21
C ASP A 237 1.64 -7.01 -16.45
N GLY A 238 2.52 -7.01 -15.46
CA GLY A 238 3.84 -7.63 -15.50
C GLY A 238 4.85 -6.98 -16.42
N LYS A 239 4.54 -5.81 -16.98
CA LYS A 239 5.43 -5.16 -17.96
C LYS A 239 6.43 -4.20 -17.35
N THR A 240 6.21 -3.82 -16.09
CA THR A 240 7.06 -2.85 -15.42
C THR A 240 7.37 -3.31 -13.99
N ALA A 241 8.61 -3.12 -13.58
CA ALA A 241 9.02 -3.30 -12.19
C ALA A 241 9.81 -2.09 -11.72
N VAL A 242 9.78 -1.84 -10.43
CA VAL A 242 10.58 -0.83 -9.77
C VAL A 242 11.35 -1.46 -8.62
N CYS A 243 12.58 -1.01 -8.39
CA CYS A 243 13.30 -1.34 -7.17
C CYS A 243 14.08 -0.14 -6.64
N ILE A 244 14.27 -0.14 -5.33
CA ILE A 244 15.11 0.81 -4.61
C ILE A 244 16.32 0.01 -4.12
N CYS A 245 17.51 0.40 -4.56
CA CYS A 245 18.74 -0.34 -4.32
C CYS A 245 19.86 0.53 -3.77
N GLY A 246 20.71 -0.08 -2.94
CA GLY A 246 21.83 0.55 -2.24
C GLY A 246 21.49 1.07 -0.85
N LEU A 247 22.50 1.16 0.03
CA LEU A 247 22.42 1.85 1.32
C LEU A 247 23.06 3.23 1.25
N GLU A 248 24.16 3.34 0.51
CA GLU A 248 24.83 4.61 0.22
C GLU A 248 24.67 4.93 -1.26
N ARG A 249 24.37 6.19 -1.57
CA ARG A 249 23.98 6.57 -2.93
C ARG A 249 22.85 5.71 -3.44
N GLN A 250 21.80 5.63 -2.64
CA GLN A 250 20.60 4.88 -2.95
C GLN A 250 19.98 5.37 -4.25
N ARG A 251 19.49 4.46 -5.05
CA ARG A 251 18.81 4.80 -6.31
C ARG A 251 17.53 4.03 -6.49
N VAL A 252 16.61 4.64 -7.19
CA VAL A 252 15.44 3.97 -7.75
C VAL A 252 15.72 3.57 -9.18
N VAL A 253 15.27 2.38 -9.55
CA VAL A 253 15.48 1.78 -10.89
C VAL A 253 14.13 1.32 -11.43
N LEU A 254 13.79 1.76 -12.63
CA LEU A 254 12.60 1.33 -13.36
C LEU A 254 13.00 0.36 -14.47
N ILE A 255 12.31 -0.77 -14.51
CA ILE A 255 12.63 -1.92 -15.37
C ILE A 255 11.42 -2.17 -16.26
N ASN A 256 11.63 -2.25 -17.56
CA ASN A 256 10.65 -2.77 -18.53
C ASN A 256 10.88 -4.27 -18.73
N ILE A 257 9.77 -5.03 -18.77
CA ILE A 257 9.74 -6.48 -18.89
C ILE A 257 8.97 -6.84 -20.17
N SER A 258 9.56 -7.69 -21.01
CA SER A 258 8.95 -8.22 -22.23
C SER A 258 9.25 -9.71 -22.38
N GLY A 259 8.33 -10.56 -21.92
CA GLY A 259 8.56 -11.99 -21.80
C GLY A 259 9.70 -12.27 -20.80
N THR A 260 10.75 -12.94 -21.25
CA THR A 260 11.97 -13.22 -20.47
C THR A 260 13.05 -12.14 -20.60
N HIS A 261 12.80 -11.10 -21.40
CA HIS A 261 13.72 -9.99 -21.58
C HIS A 261 13.38 -8.85 -20.63
N TYR A 262 14.39 -8.24 -20.05
CA TYR A 262 14.24 -7.06 -19.21
C TYR A 262 15.24 -5.99 -19.60
N LYS A 263 14.88 -4.74 -19.35
CA LYS A 263 15.73 -3.58 -19.60
C LYS A 263 15.50 -2.51 -18.54
N ILE A 264 16.58 -1.97 -17.98
CA ILE A 264 16.50 -0.75 -17.18
C ILE A 264 16.19 0.39 -18.15
N ILE A 265 15.04 1.03 -17.96
CA ILE A 265 14.56 2.12 -18.83
C ILE A 265 14.74 3.49 -18.18
N HIS A 266 14.85 3.52 -16.85
CA HIS A 266 15.14 4.75 -16.11
C HIS A 266 15.79 4.42 -14.77
N HIS A 267 16.66 5.29 -14.28
CA HIS A 267 17.17 5.24 -12.93
C HIS A 267 17.55 6.64 -12.46
N GLU A 268 17.42 6.89 -11.16
CA GLU A 268 17.80 8.15 -10.54
C GLU A 268 18.38 7.90 -9.15
N TYR A 269 19.44 8.62 -8.80
CA TYR A 269 20.01 8.61 -7.46
C TYR A 269 19.17 9.51 -6.55
N LEU A 270 18.83 8.99 -5.38
CA LEU A 270 18.11 9.72 -4.36
C LEU A 270 19.08 10.70 -3.67
N GLN A 271 18.58 11.87 -3.30
CA GLN A 271 19.40 12.89 -2.64
C GLN A 271 19.68 12.54 -1.20
N LYS A 272 18.73 11.83 -0.57
CA LYS A 272 18.85 11.33 0.80
C LYS A 272 18.67 9.82 0.84
N ASP A 273 19.63 9.14 1.42
CA ASP A 273 19.59 7.71 1.61
C ASP A 273 18.63 7.33 2.75
N SER A 274 17.92 6.21 2.59
CA SER A 274 17.11 5.59 3.63
C SER A 274 17.71 4.23 3.98
N HIS A 275 18.08 4.05 5.25
CA HIS A 275 18.60 2.78 5.75
C HIS A 275 17.50 1.81 6.23
N LYS A 276 16.25 2.08 5.84
CA LYS A 276 15.09 1.28 6.20
C LYS A 276 14.55 0.56 4.98
N ARG A 277 13.76 -0.49 5.23
CA ARG A 277 12.93 -1.08 4.17
C ARG A 277 12.01 0.01 3.62
N SER A 278 12.01 0.16 2.32
CA SER A 278 11.20 1.15 1.61
C SER A 278 9.93 0.50 1.07
N PHE A 279 8.81 1.15 1.26
CA PHE A 279 7.58 0.81 0.57
C PHE A 279 7.76 1.07 -0.93
N ALA A 280 7.23 0.21 -1.77
CA ALA A 280 7.08 0.43 -3.20
C ALA A 280 5.84 -0.31 -3.70
N GLU A 281 5.01 0.35 -4.51
CA GLU A 281 3.80 -0.22 -5.07
C GLU A 281 3.37 0.52 -6.33
N PHE A 282 2.74 -0.18 -7.27
CA PHE A 282 2.15 0.42 -8.47
C PHE A 282 0.69 0.80 -8.25
N ASP A 283 0.22 1.82 -8.97
CA ASP A 283 -1.21 2.02 -9.15
C ASP A 283 -1.80 0.85 -9.97
N LYS A 284 -3.12 0.65 -9.88
CA LYS A 284 -3.80 -0.45 -10.59
C LYS A 284 -3.63 -0.44 -12.11
N LYS A 285 -3.28 0.71 -12.71
CA LYS A 285 -3.01 0.84 -14.14
C LYS A 285 -1.55 0.54 -14.52
N GLY A 286 -0.67 0.37 -13.53
CA GLY A 286 0.78 0.21 -13.74
C GLY A 286 1.48 1.45 -14.32
N ARG A 287 0.81 2.61 -14.28
CA ARG A 287 1.35 3.86 -14.82
C ARG A 287 2.23 4.61 -13.83
N PHE A 288 1.86 4.58 -12.57
CA PHE A 288 2.57 5.26 -11.51
C PHE A 288 3.08 4.25 -10.49
N ALA A 289 4.35 4.37 -10.13
CA ALA A 289 4.92 3.68 -8.99
C ALA A 289 5.13 4.67 -7.84
N VAL A 290 4.63 4.35 -6.66
CA VAL A 290 4.79 5.13 -5.43
C VAL A 290 5.81 4.45 -4.54
N PHE A 291 6.73 5.20 -3.96
CA PHE A 291 7.76 4.65 -3.08
C PHE A 291 8.16 5.60 -1.96
N GLU A 292 8.67 5.03 -0.87
CA GLU A 292 9.29 5.78 0.22
C GLU A 292 10.78 6.02 -0.05
N SER A 293 11.25 7.22 0.25
CA SER A 293 12.67 7.57 0.21
C SER A 293 13.05 8.52 1.35
N GLY A 294 14.33 8.78 1.50
CA GLY A 294 14.83 9.84 2.40
C GLY A 294 14.41 11.24 1.96
N ASP A 295 14.02 11.41 0.71
CA ASP A 295 13.55 12.70 0.13
C ASP A 295 12.04 12.91 0.30
N GLY A 296 11.33 11.96 0.87
CA GLY A 296 9.88 11.96 1.04
C GLY A 296 9.20 10.88 0.20
N ILE A 297 7.94 11.10 -0.18
CA ILE A 297 7.18 10.17 -0.99
C ILE A 297 7.48 10.45 -2.47
N GLY A 298 8.08 9.45 -3.15
CA GLY A 298 8.37 9.52 -4.57
C GLY A 298 7.25 8.92 -5.41
N ILE A 299 6.98 9.53 -6.56
CA ILE A 299 6.07 9.04 -7.60
C ILE A 299 6.79 9.00 -8.92
N ILE A 300 6.83 7.84 -9.56
CA ILE A 300 7.40 7.64 -10.88
C ILE A 300 6.27 7.62 -11.91
N ASP A 301 6.30 8.51 -12.89
CA ASP A 301 5.51 8.35 -14.12
C ASP A 301 6.27 7.40 -15.06
N CYS A 302 5.81 6.15 -15.13
CA CYS A 302 6.47 5.08 -15.89
C CYS A 302 6.43 5.29 -17.41
N ILE A 303 5.52 6.14 -17.90
CA ILE A 303 5.42 6.49 -19.32
C ILE A 303 6.38 7.65 -19.65
N LYS A 304 6.37 8.69 -18.82
CA LYS A 304 7.21 9.87 -19.04
C LYS A 304 8.66 9.68 -18.56
N LEU A 305 8.93 8.62 -17.82
CA LEU A 305 10.22 8.29 -17.22
C LEU A 305 10.74 9.44 -16.35
N LYS A 306 9.87 9.94 -15.45
CA LYS A 306 10.20 11.05 -14.55
C LYS A 306 9.80 10.69 -13.13
N ILE A 307 10.62 11.13 -12.17
CA ILE A 307 10.39 10.99 -10.75
C ILE A 307 10.01 12.35 -10.19
N PHE A 308 9.02 12.36 -9.33
CA PHE A 308 8.52 13.52 -8.62
C PHE A 308 8.50 13.20 -7.13
N PHE A 309 8.85 14.16 -6.30
CA PHE A 309 8.79 14.02 -4.86
C PHE A 309 7.71 14.94 -4.30
N ILE A 310 6.86 14.36 -3.49
CA ILE A 310 5.94 15.12 -2.65
C ILE A 310 6.70 15.41 -1.36
N ASN A 311 6.78 16.68 -0.99
CA ASN A 311 7.47 17.10 0.23
C ASN A 311 6.66 16.75 1.48
N GLU A 312 6.33 15.47 1.62
CA GLU A 312 5.63 14.85 2.73
C GLU A 312 6.46 13.66 3.19
N TYR A 313 6.58 13.52 4.50
CA TYR A 313 7.38 12.50 5.14
C TYR A 313 6.49 11.58 5.97
N GLY A 314 6.92 10.38 6.15
CA GLY A 314 6.22 9.37 6.95
C GLY A 314 6.23 8.00 6.27
N LYS A 315 5.81 7.00 7.02
CA LYS A 315 5.65 5.64 6.52
C LYS A 315 4.36 5.56 5.70
N ILE A 316 4.43 5.10 4.47
CA ILE A 316 3.25 4.81 3.65
C ILE A 316 2.52 3.61 4.26
N ILE A 317 1.24 3.77 4.55
CA ILE A 317 0.36 2.72 5.07
C ILE A 317 -0.38 2.02 3.93
N GLY A 318 -0.78 2.79 2.92
CA GLY A 318 -1.44 2.26 1.74
C GLY A 318 -1.61 3.30 0.67
N ILE A 319 -1.80 2.81 -0.54
CA ILE A 319 -2.14 3.62 -1.69
C ILE A 319 -3.48 3.15 -2.26
N GLY A 320 -4.20 4.07 -2.88
CA GLY A 320 -5.40 3.80 -3.64
C GLY A 320 -5.32 4.49 -4.98
N SER A 321 -5.95 3.93 -5.99
CA SER A 321 -6.06 4.54 -7.30
C SER A 321 -7.46 4.38 -7.86
N HIS A 322 -7.95 5.41 -8.54
CA HIS A 322 -9.24 5.33 -9.21
C HIS A 322 -9.09 4.61 -10.56
N PRO A 323 -9.97 3.65 -10.90
CA PRO A 323 -9.83 2.89 -12.15
C PRO A 323 -9.97 3.76 -13.41
N GLU A 324 -10.73 4.85 -13.37
CA GLU A 324 -11.01 5.70 -14.54
C GLU A 324 -10.38 7.09 -14.44
N LYS A 325 -10.27 7.65 -13.23
CA LYS A 325 -9.79 9.02 -13.00
C LYS A 325 -8.28 9.03 -12.69
N ASP A 326 -7.58 10.04 -13.16
CA ASP A 326 -6.14 10.17 -12.97
C ASP A 326 -5.82 10.86 -11.63
N PHE A 327 -6.08 10.14 -10.53
CA PHE A 327 -5.60 10.54 -9.21
C PHE A 327 -5.22 9.32 -8.36
N LEU A 328 -4.35 9.53 -7.41
CA LEU A 328 -3.92 8.58 -6.40
C LEU A 328 -4.35 9.08 -5.03
N THR A 329 -4.68 8.17 -4.14
CA THR A 329 -4.77 8.46 -2.72
C THR A 329 -3.63 7.77 -2.00
N ILE A 330 -2.99 8.48 -1.10
CA ILE A 330 -1.89 7.94 -0.29
C ILE A 330 -2.21 8.23 1.17
N LEU A 331 -2.19 7.18 1.98
CA LEU A 331 -2.24 7.28 3.43
C LEU A 331 -0.83 7.06 3.97
N PHE A 332 -0.31 8.01 4.70
CA PHE A 332 0.99 7.90 5.35
C PHE A 332 0.94 8.39 6.79
N GLN A 333 1.86 7.91 7.60
CA GLN A 333 1.90 8.15 9.03
C GLN A 333 3.28 8.62 9.47
N GLU A 334 3.29 9.72 10.21
CA GLU A 334 4.46 10.22 10.94
C GLU A 334 4.10 10.24 12.43
N GLU A 335 4.74 9.40 13.23
CA GLU A 335 4.39 9.14 14.62
C GLU A 335 2.91 8.72 14.79
N ASN A 336 2.09 9.57 15.43
CA ASN A 336 0.65 9.35 15.62
C ASN A 336 -0.21 10.21 14.68
N ILE A 337 0.38 10.93 13.75
CA ILE A 337 -0.35 11.76 12.80
C ILE A 337 -0.44 11.00 11.47
N CYS A 338 -1.64 10.65 11.08
CA CYS A 338 -1.93 10.09 9.78
C CYS A 338 -2.37 11.20 8.82
N THR A 339 -1.89 11.14 7.60
CA THR A 339 -2.26 12.06 6.53
C THR A 339 -2.82 11.27 5.36
N LEU A 340 -4.05 11.57 4.98
CA LEU A 340 -4.65 11.12 3.72
C LEU A 340 -4.50 12.24 2.70
N ALA A 341 -3.81 11.97 1.60
CA ALA A 341 -3.63 12.92 0.50
C ALA A 341 -4.22 12.35 -0.79
N ALA A 342 -4.98 13.15 -1.51
CA ALA A 342 -5.36 12.90 -2.89
C ALA A 342 -4.40 13.67 -3.81
N ILE A 343 -3.82 12.97 -4.75
CA ILE A 343 -2.74 13.49 -5.59
C ILE A 343 -3.13 13.28 -7.04
N ARG A 344 -3.08 14.35 -7.83
CA ARG A 344 -3.12 14.24 -9.28
C ARG A 344 -1.68 14.11 -9.76
N PRO A 345 -1.31 12.92 -10.25
CA PRO A 345 0.06 12.75 -10.71
C PRO A 345 0.48 13.79 -11.76
N PRO A 346 1.72 14.22 -11.73
CA PRO A 346 2.81 13.56 -11.00
C PRO A 346 3.00 13.98 -9.52
N ASP A 347 2.65 15.23 -9.15
CA ASP A 347 3.07 15.82 -7.86
C ASP A 347 2.05 16.78 -7.24
N TYR A 348 0.88 16.92 -7.87
CA TYR A 348 -0.08 17.92 -7.47
C TYR A 348 -1.07 17.39 -6.41
N VAL A 349 -0.91 17.84 -5.16
CA VAL A 349 -1.85 17.52 -4.07
C VAL A 349 -3.15 18.30 -4.28
N ILE A 350 -4.23 17.58 -4.56
CA ILE A 350 -5.57 18.13 -4.83
C ILE A 350 -6.50 18.09 -3.61
N GLY A 351 -6.15 17.32 -2.60
CA GLY A 351 -6.87 17.26 -1.33
C GLY A 351 -6.02 16.63 -0.26
N LYS A 352 -6.17 17.09 0.99
CA LYS A 352 -5.39 16.58 2.10
C LYS A 352 -6.16 16.73 3.40
N THR A 353 -6.13 15.68 4.22
CA THR A 353 -6.67 15.72 5.58
C THR A 353 -5.71 15.05 6.55
N LYS A 354 -5.63 15.56 7.77
CA LYS A 354 -4.81 15.01 8.86
C LYS A 354 -5.69 14.60 10.02
N PHE A 355 -5.32 13.49 10.65
CA PHE A 355 -5.99 13.00 11.84
C PHE A 355 -5.01 12.25 12.73
N ASN A 356 -5.34 12.13 14.02
CA ASN A 356 -4.52 11.38 14.95
C ASN A 356 -4.99 9.93 14.98
N ALA A 357 -4.08 8.98 14.77
CA ALA A 357 -4.32 7.57 14.95
C ALA A 357 -3.00 6.83 15.18
N LYS A 358 -3.01 5.81 16.03
CA LYS A 358 -1.88 4.90 16.23
C LYS A 358 -1.84 3.81 15.17
N SER A 359 -3.00 3.43 14.64
CA SER A 359 -3.15 2.45 13.59
C SER A 359 -4.19 2.95 12.58
N ALA A 360 -3.87 2.82 11.31
CA ALA A 360 -4.75 3.22 10.23
C ALA A 360 -4.64 2.26 9.05
N PHE A 361 -5.67 2.22 8.20
CA PHE A 361 -5.64 1.55 6.91
C PHE A 361 -6.41 2.37 5.87
N LEU A 362 -6.14 2.11 4.61
CA LEU A 362 -6.77 2.72 3.46
C LEU A 362 -7.25 1.65 2.49
N ILE A 363 -8.50 1.72 2.09
CA ILE A 363 -9.05 0.98 0.97
C ILE A 363 -9.73 1.97 0.06
N GLN A 364 -9.44 1.92 -1.23
CA GLN A 364 -10.16 2.71 -2.24
C GLN A 364 -10.91 1.79 -3.17
N ASP A 365 -12.20 2.02 -3.28
CA ASP A 365 -13.09 1.41 -4.27
C ASP A 365 -13.81 2.52 -5.05
N LYS A 366 -13.36 2.73 -6.29
CA LYS A 366 -13.84 3.81 -7.18
C LYS A 366 -13.76 5.20 -6.48
N ASP A 367 -14.91 5.89 -6.36
CA ASP A 367 -15.02 7.19 -5.70
C ASP A 367 -15.13 7.11 -4.17
N ARG A 368 -15.16 5.89 -3.59
CA ARG A 368 -15.23 5.69 -2.14
C ARG A 368 -13.87 5.35 -1.56
N ILE A 369 -13.64 5.89 -0.39
CA ILE A 369 -12.49 5.58 0.44
C ILE A 369 -13.01 5.07 1.77
N TYR A 370 -12.51 3.92 2.20
CA TYR A 370 -12.69 3.41 3.55
C TYR A 370 -11.40 3.63 4.32
N LEU A 371 -11.49 4.43 5.35
CA LEU A 371 -10.37 4.82 6.19
C LEU A 371 -10.58 4.26 7.59
N GLY A 372 -9.65 3.43 8.04
CA GLY A 372 -9.61 3.00 9.43
C GLY A 372 -8.71 3.89 10.26
N ALA A 373 -9.15 4.19 11.49
CA ALA A 373 -8.39 4.94 12.48
C ALA A 373 -8.66 4.38 13.86
N ASP A 374 -7.69 3.71 14.47
CA ASP A 374 -7.73 3.04 15.77
C ASP A 374 -8.90 2.05 15.90
N THR A 375 -10.09 2.51 16.30
CA THR A 375 -11.28 1.66 16.49
C THR A 375 -12.42 2.00 15.54
N LYS A 376 -12.22 2.95 14.65
CA LYS A 376 -13.28 3.45 13.77
C LYS A 376 -12.96 3.21 12.32
N ILE A 377 -13.99 2.89 11.56
CA ILE A 377 -13.96 2.83 10.10
C ILE A 377 -14.90 3.91 9.59
N THR A 378 -14.41 4.76 8.72
CA THR A 378 -15.20 5.83 8.08
C THR A 378 -15.14 5.68 6.58
N ALA A 379 -16.30 5.67 5.93
CA ALA A 379 -16.39 5.78 4.49
C ALA A 379 -16.47 7.25 4.07
N PHE A 380 -15.70 7.60 3.05
CA PHE A 380 -15.73 8.92 2.42
C PHE A 380 -16.06 8.78 0.94
N GLU A 381 -16.79 9.75 0.44
CA GLU A 381 -16.94 9.99 -0.99
C GLU A 381 -15.98 11.10 -1.43
N ILE A 382 -15.30 10.88 -2.56
CA ILE A 382 -14.42 11.89 -3.15
C ILE A 382 -15.25 12.76 -4.10
N ARG A 383 -15.44 14.03 -3.76
CA ARG A 383 -16.13 15.02 -4.61
C ARG A 383 -15.18 16.11 -5.09
N GLY A 384 -15.51 16.73 -6.22
CA GLY A 384 -14.72 17.81 -6.83
C GLY A 384 -13.84 17.35 -8.02
N LEU A 385 -13.84 16.08 -8.35
CA LEU A 385 -13.21 15.57 -9.59
C LEU A 385 -14.19 15.75 -10.76
N LYS A 386 -13.93 16.71 -11.61
CA LYS A 386 -14.56 16.86 -12.92
C LYS A 386 -13.65 16.35 -14.00
#